data_a47b406476aeb97cad5fc29995077013
#
_entry.id   a47b406476aeb97cad5fc29995077013
#
_cell.length_a   1.000
_cell.length_b   1.000
_cell.length_c   1.000
_cell.angle_alpha   90.00
_cell.angle_beta   90.00
_cell.angle_gamma   90.00
#
_symmetry.space_group_name_H-M   'P 1'
#
loop_
_entity.id
_entity.type
_entity.pdbx_description
1 polymer ?
#
loop_
_entity_poly.entity_id
_entity_poly.type
_entity_poly.pdbx_seq_one_letter_code
_entity_poly.pdbx_strand_id
1 'polypeptide(L)'
;MDVETEIRYRDDGNGGVESYPYTICNVTLENFDLSHVPVYVMDEKTLSRYALYMATLGNRPDLFPDSESVDRLKKGYEDYDIPSEVLNDARFAAMIAEAEKYLGYPYVWGGSRPSTSFDCSGFVCWVVNHSGWNLGRTSAQGLFNACTPISRGNARPGDLIFFKGTYDTPGVSHVGIYVGNNRMIHCGNPISYTIINTQYWQRHFYAFGRLPR
;
A
#
# COMPACT_ATOMS: atom_id res chain seq x y z
N MET A 1 2.97 -19.83 12.26
CA MET A 1 4.31 -20.44 12.24
C MET A 1 4.72 -20.62 13.68
N ASP A 2 4.78 -21.87 14.16
CA ASP A 2 5.22 -22.18 15.50
C ASP A 2 6.66 -22.68 15.41
N VAL A 3 7.50 -22.13 16.28
CA VAL A 3 8.92 -22.47 16.36
C VAL A 3 9.17 -23.14 17.69
N GLU A 4 9.51 -24.42 17.67
CA GLU A 4 9.88 -25.18 18.85
C GLU A 4 11.37 -25.48 18.80
N THR A 5 12.05 -25.39 19.94
CA THR A 5 13.46 -25.77 20.05
C THR A 5 13.54 -27.01 20.93
N GLU A 6 14.04 -28.11 20.35
CA GLU A 6 14.36 -29.35 21.05
C GLU A 6 15.87 -29.48 21.25
N ILE A 7 16.25 -30.09 22.32
CA ILE A 7 17.65 -30.53 22.48
C ILE A 7 17.77 -31.94 21.94
N ARG A 8 18.62 -32.10 20.92
CA ARG A 8 18.96 -33.40 20.35
C ARG A 8 20.40 -33.78 20.71
N TYR A 9 20.65 -35.04 20.63
CA TYR A 9 21.93 -35.61 20.97
C TYR A 9 22.52 -36.33 19.77
N ARG A 10 23.82 -36.18 19.55
CA ARG A 10 24.57 -36.90 18.52
C ARG A 10 25.87 -37.42 19.09
N ASP A 11 26.41 -38.48 18.48
CA ASP A 11 27.75 -39.00 18.77
C ASP A 11 28.80 -37.91 18.43
N ASP A 12 29.73 -37.62 19.36
CA ASP A 12 30.79 -36.64 19.18
C ASP A 12 32.01 -37.19 18.40
N GLY A 13 31.95 -38.45 17.93
CA GLY A 13 33.01 -39.13 17.19
C GLY A 13 34.13 -39.71 18.05
N ASN A 14 34.09 -39.49 19.39
CA ASN A 14 35.09 -39.97 20.35
C ASN A 14 34.48 -40.93 21.39
N GLY A 15 33.27 -41.42 21.11
CA GLY A 15 32.54 -42.33 22.02
C GLY A 15 31.76 -41.60 23.10
N GLY A 16 31.64 -40.27 23.02
CA GLY A 16 30.77 -39.42 23.84
C GLY A 16 29.53 -38.97 23.06
N VAL A 17 28.66 -38.28 23.77
CA VAL A 17 27.41 -37.72 23.20
C VAL A 17 27.38 -36.23 23.48
N GLU A 18 27.26 -35.41 22.42
CA GLU A 18 27.05 -33.98 22.55
C GLU A 18 25.59 -33.61 22.33
N SER A 19 25.13 -32.62 23.08
CA SER A 19 23.79 -32.06 22.89
C SER A 19 23.84 -30.83 21.99
N TYR A 20 22.86 -30.66 21.11
CA TYR A 20 22.73 -29.48 20.30
C TYR A 20 21.25 -29.03 20.19
N PRO A 21 21.00 -27.74 20.09
CA PRO A 21 19.65 -27.24 19.88
C PRO A 21 19.19 -27.56 18.45
N TYR A 22 18.01 -28.13 18.32
CA TYR A 22 17.37 -28.41 17.07
C TYR A 22 16.09 -27.61 16.98
N THR A 23 15.99 -26.73 15.99
CA THR A 23 14.81 -25.87 15.80
C THR A 23 13.86 -26.54 14.82
N ILE A 24 12.65 -26.82 15.27
CA ILE A 24 11.55 -27.33 14.46
C ILE A 24 10.69 -26.14 14.11
N CYS A 25 10.59 -25.82 12.82
CA CYS A 25 9.65 -24.84 12.31
C CYS A 25 8.43 -25.56 11.76
N ASN A 26 7.33 -25.58 12.52
CA ASN A 26 6.05 -26.06 12.04
C ASN A 26 5.39 -24.96 11.23
N VAL A 27 5.45 -25.07 9.90
CA VAL A 27 4.76 -24.19 8.99
C VAL A 27 3.45 -24.87 8.59
N THR A 28 2.36 -24.44 9.20
CA THR A 28 1.03 -24.84 8.73
C THR A 28 0.71 -24.00 7.51
N LEU A 29 0.77 -24.58 6.33
CA LEU A 29 0.33 -23.97 5.08
C LEU A 29 -1.19 -24.14 5.00
N GLU A 30 -1.93 -23.24 5.62
CA GLU A 30 -3.37 -23.15 5.40
C GLU A 30 -3.61 -22.42 4.07
N ASN A 31 -3.97 -23.19 3.03
CA ASN A 31 -4.48 -22.70 1.73
C ASN A 31 -3.80 -21.44 1.16
N PHE A 32 -2.48 -21.41 1.13
CA PHE A 32 -1.77 -20.43 0.32
C PHE A 32 -1.90 -20.86 -1.14
N ASP A 33 -2.57 -20.05 -1.95
CA ASP A 33 -2.47 -20.23 -3.39
C ASP A 33 -1.03 -19.92 -3.86
N LEU A 34 -0.71 -20.28 -5.09
CA LEU A 34 0.63 -20.09 -5.66
C LEU A 34 1.11 -18.62 -5.63
N SER A 35 0.22 -17.67 -5.39
CA SER A 35 0.54 -16.23 -5.30
C SER A 35 1.43 -15.89 -4.09
N HIS A 36 1.44 -16.72 -3.05
CA HIS A 36 2.23 -16.49 -1.84
C HIS A 36 3.63 -17.13 -1.89
N VAL A 37 3.86 -18.09 -2.79
CA VAL A 37 5.16 -18.76 -2.92
C VAL A 37 6.33 -17.77 -3.15
N PRO A 38 6.18 -16.72 -3.98
CA PRO A 38 7.25 -15.77 -4.21
C PRO A 38 7.79 -15.08 -2.95
N VAL A 39 6.93 -14.84 -1.95
CA VAL A 39 7.32 -14.22 -0.67
C VAL A 39 8.39 -15.01 0.07
N TYR A 40 8.40 -16.34 -0.10
CA TYR A 40 9.32 -17.24 0.61
C TYR A 40 10.57 -17.59 -0.18
N VAL A 41 10.57 -17.38 -1.50
CA VAL A 41 11.68 -17.84 -2.37
C VAL A 41 12.39 -16.70 -3.10
N MET A 42 11.88 -15.49 -3.05
CA MET A 42 12.46 -14.32 -3.73
C MET A 42 13.09 -13.36 -2.74
N ASP A 43 14.20 -12.74 -3.14
CA ASP A 43 14.72 -11.59 -2.44
C ASP A 43 13.76 -10.37 -2.57
N GLU A 44 13.90 -9.37 -1.71
CA GLU A 44 13.03 -8.20 -1.64
C GLU A 44 12.91 -7.48 -3.00
N LYS A 45 14.01 -7.36 -3.73
CA LYS A 45 14.05 -6.68 -5.05
C LYS A 45 13.29 -7.47 -6.11
N THR A 46 13.46 -8.78 -6.12
CA THR A 46 12.77 -9.68 -7.05
C THR A 46 11.30 -9.78 -6.70
N LEU A 47 10.97 -9.86 -5.41
CA LEU A 47 9.59 -9.87 -4.93
C LEU A 47 8.86 -8.58 -5.32
N SER A 48 9.50 -7.41 -5.17
CA SER A 48 8.93 -6.13 -5.58
C SER A 48 8.63 -6.08 -7.09
N ARG A 49 9.53 -6.63 -7.91
CA ARG A 49 9.31 -6.74 -9.36
C ARG A 49 8.19 -7.71 -9.71
N TYR A 50 8.13 -8.85 -9.02
CA TYR A 50 7.08 -9.82 -9.19
C TYR A 50 5.71 -9.24 -8.80
N ALA A 51 5.63 -8.57 -7.66
CA ALA A 51 4.41 -7.92 -7.21
C ALA A 51 3.91 -6.85 -8.20
N LEU A 52 4.84 -6.03 -8.72
CA LEU A 52 4.52 -5.05 -9.76
C LEU A 52 4.03 -5.73 -11.05
N TYR A 53 4.72 -6.80 -11.48
CA TYR A 53 4.32 -7.58 -12.64
C TYR A 53 2.91 -8.16 -12.47
N MET A 54 2.62 -8.79 -11.33
CA MET A 54 1.31 -9.34 -11.03
C MET A 54 0.22 -8.27 -11.01
N ALA A 55 0.51 -7.10 -10.45
CA ALA A 55 -0.43 -5.98 -10.43
C ALA A 55 -0.70 -5.40 -11.83
N THR A 56 0.31 -5.38 -12.71
CA THR A 56 0.17 -4.85 -14.08
C THR A 56 -0.43 -5.85 -15.07
N LEU A 57 -0.44 -7.14 -14.76
CA LEU A 57 -1.12 -8.15 -15.58
C LEU A 57 -2.60 -7.81 -15.80
N GLY A 58 -3.24 -7.18 -14.82
CA GLY A 58 -4.61 -6.69 -14.95
C GLY A 58 -4.81 -5.63 -16.02
N ASN A 59 -3.73 -4.95 -16.44
CA ASN A 59 -3.75 -3.96 -17.52
C ASN A 59 -3.44 -4.58 -18.91
N ARG A 60 -3.13 -5.87 -18.95
CA ARG A 60 -2.81 -6.61 -20.17
C ARG A 60 -3.58 -7.95 -20.20
N PRO A 61 -4.92 -7.91 -20.14
CA PRO A 61 -5.75 -9.11 -20.17
C PRO A 61 -5.61 -9.89 -21.48
N ASP A 62 -5.14 -9.21 -22.52
CA ASP A 62 -4.80 -9.81 -23.84
C ASP A 62 -3.67 -10.83 -23.76
N LEU A 63 -2.76 -10.70 -22.79
CA LEU A 63 -1.64 -11.64 -22.59
C LEU A 63 -2.00 -12.81 -21.67
N PHE A 64 -3.06 -12.69 -20.87
CA PHE A 64 -3.45 -13.65 -19.84
C PHE A 64 -4.98 -13.83 -19.78
N PRO A 65 -5.62 -14.25 -20.88
CA PRO A 65 -7.08 -14.26 -21.02
C PRO A 65 -7.80 -15.15 -20.00
N ASP A 66 -7.12 -16.17 -19.49
CA ASP A 66 -7.71 -17.19 -18.59
C ASP A 66 -7.27 -17.03 -17.12
N SER A 67 -6.66 -15.91 -16.76
CA SER A 67 -6.16 -15.71 -15.41
C SER A 67 -7.27 -15.24 -14.46
N GLU A 68 -7.81 -16.15 -13.65
CA GLU A 68 -8.71 -15.81 -12.53
C GLU A 68 -8.08 -14.81 -11.54
N SER A 69 -6.75 -14.74 -11.51
CA SER A 69 -6.01 -13.78 -10.69
C SER A 69 -6.29 -12.33 -11.10
N VAL A 70 -6.50 -12.07 -12.39
CA VAL A 70 -6.85 -10.74 -12.92
C VAL A 70 -8.21 -10.28 -12.42
N ASP A 71 -9.18 -11.19 -12.38
CA ASP A 71 -10.53 -10.88 -11.90
C ASP A 71 -10.59 -10.72 -10.38
N ARG A 72 -9.74 -11.43 -9.63
CA ARG A 72 -9.61 -11.25 -8.17
C ARG A 72 -8.95 -9.93 -7.82
N LEU A 73 -7.94 -9.50 -8.56
CA LEU A 73 -7.34 -8.18 -8.41
C LEU A 73 -8.36 -7.08 -8.69
N LYS A 74 -9.21 -7.25 -9.72
CA LYS A 74 -10.30 -6.30 -10.03
C LYS A 74 -11.44 -6.32 -9.00
N LYS A 75 -11.74 -7.47 -8.39
CA LYS A 75 -12.79 -7.61 -7.34
C LYS A 75 -12.35 -7.10 -5.95
N GLY A 76 -11.07 -6.86 -5.74
CA GLY A 76 -10.54 -6.41 -4.44
C GLY A 76 -10.67 -4.91 -4.21
N TYR A 77 -11.06 -4.11 -5.21
CA TYR A 77 -11.30 -2.69 -5.02
C TYR A 77 -12.79 -2.42 -5.04
N GLU A 78 -13.25 -1.62 -4.08
CA GLU A 78 -14.54 -0.98 -4.26
C GLU A 78 -14.39 -0.03 -5.44
N ASP A 79 -15.08 -0.34 -6.55
CA ASP A 79 -15.25 0.59 -7.66
C ASP A 79 -16.04 1.78 -7.11
N TYR A 80 -15.43 2.95 -7.08
CA TYR A 80 -16.05 4.14 -6.53
C TYR A 80 -16.18 5.19 -7.62
N ASP A 81 -17.40 5.36 -8.09
CA ASP A 81 -17.75 6.46 -9.00
C ASP A 81 -17.74 7.77 -8.24
N ILE A 82 -16.75 8.59 -8.51
CA ILE A 82 -16.69 9.95 -7.97
C ILE A 82 -17.83 10.76 -8.60
N PRO A 83 -18.66 11.43 -7.80
CA PRO A 83 -19.74 12.26 -8.33
C PRO A 83 -19.21 13.30 -9.33
N SER A 84 -19.87 13.39 -10.49
CA SER A 84 -19.40 14.24 -11.60
C SER A 84 -19.27 15.72 -11.23
N GLU A 85 -20.10 16.21 -10.32
CA GLU A 85 -20.03 17.58 -9.80
C GLU A 85 -18.72 17.88 -9.07
N VAL A 86 -18.09 16.88 -8.50
CA VAL A 86 -16.80 17.02 -7.80
C VAL A 86 -15.65 17.12 -8.79
N LEU A 87 -15.80 16.51 -9.96
CA LEU A 87 -14.82 16.54 -11.05
C LEU A 87 -14.81 17.87 -11.82
N ASN A 88 -15.68 18.79 -11.50
CA ASN A 88 -15.66 20.15 -12.07
C ASN A 88 -14.41 20.97 -11.63
N ASP A 89 -13.74 20.61 -10.53
CA ASP A 89 -12.40 21.14 -10.23
C ASP A 89 -11.37 20.43 -11.11
N ALA A 90 -10.85 21.11 -12.11
CA ALA A 90 -9.93 20.55 -13.09
C ALA A 90 -8.64 19.96 -12.48
N ARG A 91 -8.14 20.54 -11.36
CA ARG A 91 -6.97 20.00 -10.67
C ARG A 91 -7.30 18.70 -9.93
N PHE A 92 -8.46 18.66 -9.29
CA PHE A 92 -8.93 17.43 -8.65
C PHE A 92 -9.18 16.34 -9.70
N ALA A 93 -9.85 16.68 -10.81
CA ALA A 93 -10.06 15.74 -11.90
C ALA A 93 -8.74 15.17 -12.46
N ALA A 94 -7.72 16.02 -12.66
CA ALA A 94 -6.39 15.60 -13.09
C ALA A 94 -5.72 14.68 -12.03
N MET A 95 -5.87 15.02 -10.74
CA MET A 95 -5.34 14.23 -9.63
C MET A 95 -5.96 12.83 -9.58
N ILE A 96 -7.26 12.73 -9.74
CA ILE A 96 -7.96 11.44 -9.75
C ILE A 96 -7.60 10.65 -11.01
N ALA A 97 -7.65 11.26 -12.19
CA ALA A 97 -7.28 10.60 -13.43
C ALA A 97 -5.85 10.05 -13.41
N GLU A 98 -4.93 10.74 -12.73
CA GLU A 98 -3.58 10.23 -12.53
C GLU A 98 -3.55 9.08 -11.50
N ALA A 99 -4.25 9.23 -10.37
CA ALA A 99 -4.26 8.26 -9.31
C ALA A 99 -4.85 6.90 -9.73
N GLU A 100 -5.92 6.93 -10.50
CA GLU A 100 -6.66 5.73 -10.96
C GLU A 100 -5.86 4.85 -11.90
N LYS A 101 -4.84 5.38 -12.59
CA LYS A 101 -3.92 4.59 -13.42
C LYS A 101 -3.19 3.50 -12.63
N TYR A 102 -3.10 3.67 -11.32
CA TYR A 102 -2.32 2.79 -10.43
C TYR A 102 -3.19 1.96 -9.49
N LEU A 103 -4.52 1.98 -9.65
CA LEU A 103 -5.40 1.09 -8.89
C LEU A 103 -4.92 -0.35 -9.03
N GLY A 104 -4.83 -1.05 -7.91
CA GLY A 104 -4.34 -2.41 -7.86
C GLY A 104 -2.84 -2.58 -7.73
N TYR A 105 -2.05 -1.53 -7.83
CA TYR A 105 -0.61 -1.64 -7.58
C TYR A 105 -0.34 -2.00 -6.12
N PRO A 106 0.60 -2.93 -5.86
CA PRO A 106 0.94 -3.34 -4.50
C PRO A 106 1.66 -2.22 -3.75
N TYR A 107 1.58 -2.26 -2.43
CA TYR A 107 2.41 -1.41 -1.59
C TYR A 107 3.86 -1.87 -1.62
N VAL A 108 4.78 -0.96 -1.90
CA VAL A 108 6.23 -1.21 -1.83
C VAL A 108 6.89 -0.12 -1.00
N TRP A 109 7.49 -0.50 0.11
CA TRP A 109 8.17 0.44 1.01
C TRP A 109 9.26 1.23 0.27
N GLY A 110 9.21 2.57 0.37
CA GLY A 110 10.12 3.45 -0.36
C GLY A 110 9.83 3.60 -1.86
N GLY A 111 8.86 2.88 -2.39
CA GLY A 111 8.42 2.97 -3.77
C GLY A 111 7.87 4.37 -4.10
N SER A 112 8.18 4.88 -5.29
CA SER A 112 7.88 6.27 -5.64
C SER A 112 7.61 6.52 -7.13
N ARG A 113 7.52 5.45 -7.92
CA ARG A 113 7.30 5.53 -9.38
C ARG A 113 6.62 4.25 -9.90
N PRO A 114 5.93 4.29 -11.04
CA PRO A 114 5.22 3.12 -11.58
C PRO A 114 6.09 1.87 -11.74
N SER A 115 7.37 2.04 -12.11
CA SER A 115 8.29 0.92 -12.33
C SER A 115 8.72 0.19 -11.05
N THR A 116 8.50 0.78 -9.89
CA THR A 116 8.84 0.21 -8.57
C THR A 116 7.63 0.02 -7.68
N SER A 117 6.42 0.40 -8.16
CA SER A 117 5.25 0.65 -7.34
C SER A 117 5.51 1.76 -6.30
N PHE A 118 4.69 1.88 -5.28
CA PHE A 118 4.63 3.04 -4.40
C PHE A 118 4.52 2.64 -2.93
N ASP A 119 5.03 3.50 -2.04
CA ASP A 119 4.52 3.63 -0.69
C ASP A 119 3.42 4.72 -0.62
N CYS A 120 2.82 4.95 0.55
CA CYS A 120 1.73 5.90 0.71
C CYS A 120 2.10 7.31 0.27
N SER A 121 3.26 7.80 0.69
CA SER A 121 3.75 9.14 0.35
C SER A 121 4.30 9.22 -1.07
N GLY A 122 4.92 8.15 -1.56
CA GLY A 122 5.40 8.06 -2.94
C GLY A 122 4.28 8.14 -3.95
N PHE A 123 3.18 7.44 -3.69
CA PHE A 123 1.97 7.51 -4.50
C PHE A 123 1.40 8.94 -4.54
N VAL A 124 1.17 9.56 -3.39
CA VAL A 124 0.64 10.92 -3.34
C VAL A 124 1.58 11.93 -3.98
N CYS A 125 2.90 11.85 -3.72
CA CYS A 125 3.89 12.71 -4.38
C CYS A 125 3.84 12.56 -5.90
N TRP A 126 3.79 11.32 -6.39
CA TRP A 126 3.69 11.05 -7.82
C TRP A 126 2.46 11.70 -8.43
N VAL A 127 1.29 11.42 -7.86
CA VAL A 127 0.01 11.94 -8.34
C VAL A 127 -0.02 13.45 -8.37
N VAL A 128 0.35 14.12 -7.27
CA VAL A 128 0.29 15.59 -7.21
C VAL A 128 1.29 16.25 -8.16
N ASN A 129 2.50 15.68 -8.30
CA ASN A 129 3.50 16.22 -9.23
C ASN A 129 3.08 16.08 -10.70
N HIS A 130 2.25 15.09 -11.05
CA HIS A 130 1.70 14.92 -12.38
C HIS A 130 0.35 15.63 -12.58
N SER A 131 -0.16 16.33 -11.55
CA SER A 131 -1.44 17.04 -11.58
C SER A 131 -1.29 18.55 -11.36
N GLY A 132 -0.11 19.09 -11.64
CA GLY A 132 0.14 20.54 -11.63
C GLY A 132 0.78 21.10 -10.37
N TRP A 133 1.29 20.26 -9.47
CA TRP A 133 2.18 20.65 -8.37
C TRP A 133 3.62 20.23 -8.65
N ASN A 134 4.54 20.81 -7.92
CA ASN A 134 5.97 20.47 -7.99
C ASN A 134 6.55 20.36 -6.58
N LEU A 135 6.14 19.34 -5.86
CA LEU A 135 6.57 19.11 -4.47
C LEU A 135 7.80 18.20 -4.37
N GLY A 136 8.16 17.53 -5.47
CA GLY A 136 9.18 16.49 -5.45
C GLY A 136 8.75 15.26 -4.64
N ARG A 137 9.73 14.45 -4.17
CA ARG A 137 9.52 13.28 -3.33
C ARG A 137 9.75 13.62 -1.86
N THR A 138 8.76 13.42 -1.03
CA THR A 138 8.87 13.64 0.42
C THR A 138 8.07 12.56 1.18
N SER A 139 8.24 12.51 2.51
CA SER A 139 7.49 11.60 3.39
C SER A 139 6.05 12.08 3.61
N ALA A 140 5.22 11.23 4.25
CA ALA A 140 3.87 11.63 4.67
C ALA A 140 3.90 12.85 5.60
N GLN A 141 4.88 12.92 6.51
CA GLN A 141 5.09 14.10 7.37
C GLN A 141 5.50 15.33 6.54
N GLY A 142 6.34 15.15 5.52
CA GLY A 142 6.75 16.25 4.62
C GLY A 142 5.58 16.79 3.80
N LEU A 143 4.70 15.91 3.30
CA LEU A 143 3.46 16.32 2.63
C LEU A 143 2.55 17.10 3.58
N PHE A 144 2.41 16.65 4.84
CA PHE A 144 1.63 17.38 5.83
C PHE A 144 2.19 18.79 6.08
N ASN A 145 3.50 18.93 6.20
CA ASN A 145 4.17 20.21 6.40
C ASN A 145 4.03 21.16 5.19
N ALA A 146 3.83 20.63 3.99
CA ALA A 146 3.59 21.39 2.77
C ALA A 146 2.14 21.85 2.61
N CYS A 147 1.22 21.35 3.44
CA CYS A 147 -0.19 21.66 3.38
C CYS A 147 -0.60 22.75 4.38
N THR A 148 -1.66 23.49 4.04
CA THR A 148 -2.43 24.27 5.01
C THR A 148 -3.40 23.33 5.71
N PRO A 149 -3.38 23.24 7.06
CA PRO A 149 -4.33 22.40 7.80
C PRO A 149 -5.78 22.82 7.55
N ILE A 150 -6.66 21.84 7.37
CA ILE A 150 -8.09 22.05 7.11
C ILE A 150 -8.90 21.35 8.20
N SER A 151 -9.91 22.03 8.74
CA SER A 151 -10.85 21.38 9.67
C SER A 151 -11.66 20.29 8.94
N ARG A 152 -12.06 19.26 9.67
CA ARG A 152 -12.81 18.12 9.09
C ARG A 152 -14.08 18.56 8.36
N GLY A 153 -14.81 19.56 8.89
CA GLY A 153 -16.03 20.08 8.27
C GLY A 153 -15.79 20.90 6.99
N ASN A 154 -14.55 21.35 6.76
CA ASN A 154 -14.16 22.12 5.57
C ASN A 154 -13.33 21.29 4.57
N ALA A 155 -13.14 20.01 4.87
CA ALA A 155 -12.45 19.10 3.97
C ALA A 155 -13.28 18.87 2.70
N ARG A 156 -12.62 18.92 1.57
CA ARG A 156 -13.22 18.72 0.24
C ARG A 156 -12.37 17.78 -0.60
N PRO A 157 -12.94 17.16 -1.64
CA PRO A 157 -12.19 16.35 -2.58
C PRO A 157 -10.93 17.07 -3.09
N GLY A 158 -9.82 16.34 -3.13
CA GLY A 158 -8.49 16.87 -3.46
C GLY A 158 -7.65 17.32 -2.26
N ASP A 159 -8.24 17.46 -1.07
CA ASP A 159 -7.44 17.62 0.15
C ASP A 159 -6.72 16.32 0.48
N LEU A 160 -5.54 16.42 1.07
CA LEU A 160 -4.84 15.24 1.59
C LEU A 160 -5.38 14.89 2.98
N ILE A 161 -5.47 13.60 3.26
CA ILE A 161 -5.85 13.09 4.57
C ILE A 161 -4.66 12.36 5.20
N PHE A 162 -4.40 12.64 6.46
CA PHE A 162 -3.23 12.20 7.19
C PHE A 162 -3.58 11.38 8.42
N PHE A 163 -2.76 10.36 8.68
CA PHE A 163 -2.94 9.44 9.80
C PHE A 163 -1.64 9.27 10.58
N LYS A 164 -1.76 8.94 11.88
CA LYS A 164 -0.66 8.63 12.79
C LYS A 164 -0.78 7.22 13.35
N GLY A 165 0.36 6.61 13.70
CA GLY A 165 0.38 5.32 14.39
C GLY A 165 -0.12 4.14 13.55
N THR A 166 -0.15 4.26 12.22
CA THR A 166 -0.45 3.13 11.33
C THR A 166 0.72 2.14 11.28
N TYR A 167 1.92 2.60 11.61
CA TYR A 167 3.11 1.83 11.94
C TYR A 167 3.98 2.63 12.91
N ASP A 168 4.99 2.00 13.50
CA ASP A 168 5.85 2.63 14.51
C ASP A 168 6.79 3.66 13.86
N THR A 169 6.36 4.91 13.90
CA THR A 169 7.13 6.07 13.44
C THR A 169 6.64 7.34 14.14
N PRO A 170 7.53 8.29 14.48
CA PRO A 170 7.14 9.61 14.96
C PRO A 170 6.35 10.40 13.91
N GLY A 171 5.28 11.07 14.34
CA GLY A 171 4.52 11.98 13.47
C GLY A 171 3.54 11.28 12.53
N VAL A 172 3.39 11.83 11.33
CA VAL A 172 2.45 11.30 10.32
C VAL A 172 3.01 10.04 9.70
N SER A 173 2.26 8.95 9.78
CA SER A 173 2.67 7.63 9.31
C SER A 173 2.00 7.22 7.99
N HIS A 174 0.88 7.84 7.61
CA HIS A 174 0.17 7.49 6.38
C HIS A 174 -0.56 8.69 5.79
N VAL A 175 -0.75 8.66 4.46
CA VAL A 175 -1.43 9.70 3.70
C VAL A 175 -2.24 9.12 2.56
N GLY A 176 -3.38 9.75 2.27
CA GLY A 176 -4.21 9.50 1.10
C GLY A 176 -4.75 10.79 0.51
N ILE A 177 -5.43 10.69 -0.61
CA ILE A 177 -6.18 11.79 -1.26
C ILE A 177 -7.64 11.61 -0.90
N TYR A 178 -8.22 12.61 -0.26
CA TYR A 178 -9.64 12.61 0.08
C TYR A 178 -10.49 12.82 -1.19
N VAL A 179 -11.48 11.98 -1.39
CA VAL A 179 -12.36 12.01 -2.57
C VAL A 179 -13.81 12.35 -2.24
N GLY A 180 -14.07 12.79 -1.00
CA GLY A 180 -15.43 13.05 -0.54
C GLY A 180 -16.11 11.81 0.04
N ASN A 181 -17.33 11.96 0.53
CA ASN A 181 -18.21 10.88 1.01
C ASN A 181 -17.52 9.88 1.96
N ASN A 182 -16.68 10.40 2.87
CA ASN A 182 -15.87 9.58 3.79
C ASN A 182 -15.01 8.54 3.08
N ARG A 183 -14.44 8.88 1.93
CA ARG A 183 -13.54 8.01 1.17
C ARG A 183 -12.23 8.70 0.84
N MET A 184 -11.20 7.91 0.67
CA MET A 184 -9.91 8.32 0.14
C MET A 184 -9.43 7.32 -0.91
N ILE A 185 -8.60 7.78 -1.84
CA ILE A 185 -7.72 6.90 -2.62
C ILE A 185 -6.34 6.96 -2.01
N HIS A 186 -5.73 5.82 -1.74
CA HIS A 186 -4.44 5.75 -1.09
C HIS A 186 -3.64 4.51 -1.52
N CYS A 187 -2.33 4.56 -1.33
CA CYS A 187 -1.52 3.36 -1.43
C CYS A 187 -1.63 2.56 -0.13
N GLY A 188 -2.64 1.68 -0.10
CA GLY A 188 -2.74 0.54 0.79
C GLY A 188 -2.03 -0.66 0.15
N ASN A 189 -2.49 -1.86 0.40
CA ASN A 189 -2.04 -3.06 -0.30
C ASN A 189 -3.27 -3.85 -0.76
N PRO A 190 -3.76 -3.55 -1.97
CA PRO A 190 -3.23 -2.67 -3.03
C PRO A 190 -3.66 -1.19 -2.92
N ILE A 191 -3.24 -0.36 -3.90
CA ILE A 191 -3.80 0.99 -4.11
C ILE A 191 -5.29 0.84 -4.41
N SER A 192 -6.13 1.52 -3.63
CA SER A 192 -7.58 1.38 -3.72
C SER A 192 -8.31 2.59 -3.14
N TYR A 193 -9.59 2.67 -3.45
CA TYR A 193 -10.53 3.50 -2.70
C TYR A 193 -10.86 2.82 -1.36
N THR A 194 -10.91 3.61 -0.30
CA THR A 194 -11.14 3.09 1.06
C THR A 194 -12.07 4.00 1.84
N ILE A 195 -13.02 3.41 2.54
CA ILE A 195 -13.91 4.10 3.47
C ILE A 195 -13.12 4.47 4.73
N ILE A 196 -13.14 5.77 5.08
CA ILE A 196 -12.37 6.30 6.22
C ILE A 196 -13.16 6.36 7.54
N ASN A 197 -14.47 6.12 7.53
CA ASN A 197 -15.30 6.13 8.75
C ASN A 197 -15.30 4.79 9.49
N THR A 198 -14.33 3.92 9.24
CA THR A 198 -14.10 2.68 10.00
C THR A 198 -13.41 2.97 11.32
N GLN A 199 -13.56 2.07 12.30
CA GLN A 199 -12.91 2.21 13.60
C GLN A 199 -11.39 2.36 13.48
N TYR A 200 -10.76 1.63 12.56
CA TYR A 200 -9.32 1.71 12.31
C TYR A 200 -8.91 3.11 11.86
N TRP A 201 -9.47 3.60 10.76
CA TRP A 201 -9.11 4.90 10.22
C TRP A 201 -9.48 6.07 11.16
N GLN A 202 -10.57 5.97 11.89
CA GLN A 202 -10.94 7.00 12.88
C GLN A 202 -9.98 7.06 14.06
N ARG A 203 -9.46 5.92 14.53
CA ARG A 203 -8.45 5.86 15.59
C ARG A 203 -7.13 6.50 15.17
N HIS A 204 -6.75 6.33 13.92
CA HIS A 204 -5.47 6.81 13.38
C HIS A 204 -5.58 8.18 12.72
N PHE A 205 -6.77 8.72 12.53
CA PHE A 205 -7.00 10.02 11.90
C PHE A 205 -6.21 11.11 12.63
N TYR A 206 -5.48 11.91 11.85
CA TYR A 206 -4.72 13.04 12.39
C TYR A 206 -5.25 14.38 11.89
N ALA A 207 -5.29 14.60 10.56
CA ALA A 207 -5.68 15.88 9.99
C ALA A 207 -6.07 15.75 8.52
N PHE A 208 -6.74 16.79 8.03
CA PHE A 208 -6.77 17.12 6.61
C PHE A 208 -5.81 18.27 6.32
N GLY A 209 -5.25 18.29 5.11
CA GLY A 209 -4.40 19.36 4.65
C GLY A 209 -4.62 19.67 3.18
N ARG A 210 -4.60 20.96 2.85
CA ARG A 210 -4.76 21.44 1.48
C ARG A 210 -3.44 21.90 0.92
N LEU A 211 -3.10 21.39 -0.23
CA LEU A 211 -1.92 21.85 -0.97
C LEU A 211 -2.12 23.29 -1.45
N PRO A 212 -1.06 24.11 -1.46
CA PRO A 212 -1.11 25.46 -2.01
C PRO A 212 -1.47 25.42 -3.51
N ARG A 213 -2.19 26.45 -3.95
CA ARG A 213 -2.57 26.61 -5.37
C ARG A 213 -1.46 27.26 -6.18
#